data_c72ba695439da17ca4a4af9588949a21
#
_entry.id   c72ba695439da17ca4a4af9588949a21
#
_cell.length_a   1.000
_cell.length_b   1.000
_cell.length_c   1.000
_cell.angle_alpha   90.00
_cell.angle_beta   90.00
_cell.angle_gamma   90.00
#
_symmetry.space_group_name_H-M   'P 1'
#
loop_
_entity.id
_entity.type
_entity.pdbx_description
1 polymer ?
#
loop_
_entity_poly.entity_id
_entity_poly.type
_entity_poly.pdbx_seq_one_letter_code
_entity_poly.pdbx_strand_id
1 'polypeptide(L)'
;MSIAVVTGASGGIGAEIAKRLAQDGFSVALIYNRNAEKAQKTAHEITFSGGSAKTYKCDVRDSSEITSAIEAIERDFGEISVLVNNAGISEQKLLTDITDSDWENMISTNLSGAFYFCRAVLPYFVHRKSGRIINISSMWGETGGSCEVHYSAAKAGLIGLTKALAKEVAPSGITVNAVSPGVINTEMVTKLGKDTVDMLREEIPVMRLGTPEDVANAVSFLADDKSSYITGQIISVNGGIVI
;
A
#
# COMPACT_ATOMS: atom_id res chain seq x y z
N MET A 1 -14.21 -15.31 -8.79
CA MET A 1 -13.34 -15.03 -7.63
C MET A 1 -13.04 -13.55 -7.63
N SER A 2 -13.05 -12.91 -6.47
CA SER A 2 -12.69 -11.50 -6.33
C SER A 2 -11.17 -11.32 -6.47
N ILE A 3 -10.72 -10.24 -7.13
CA ILE A 3 -9.30 -10.02 -7.42
C ILE A 3 -8.80 -8.83 -6.63
N ALA A 4 -7.67 -9.02 -5.97
CA ALA A 4 -6.93 -7.95 -5.30
C ALA A 4 -5.63 -7.62 -6.06
N VAL A 5 -5.43 -6.36 -6.37
CA VAL A 5 -4.19 -5.83 -6.92
C VAL A 5 -3.38 -5.22 -5.78
N VAL A 6 -2.14 -5.68 -5.59
CA VAL A 6 -1.24 -5.16 -4.55
C VAL A 6 0.02 -4.60 -5.18
N THR A 7 0.26 -3.30 -5.04
CA THR A 7 1.49 -2.67 -5.54
C THR A 7 2.63 -2.79 -4.54
N GLY A 8 3.87 -2.94 -5.04
CA GLY A 8 5.02 -3.14 -4.17
C GLY A 8 5.01 -4.48 -3.43
N ALA A 9 4.42 -5.51 -4.02
CA ALA A 9 4.20 -6.83 -3.41
C ALA A 9 5.43 -7.76 -3.41
N SER A 10 6.63 -7.24 -3.72
CA SER A 10 7.87 -8.03 -3.74
C SER A 10 8.52 -8.25 -2.38
N GLY A 11 7.97 -7.70 -1.29
CA GLY A 11 8.55 -7.87 0.04
C GLY A 11 7.90 -6.99 1.11
N GLY A 12 8.33 -7.15 2.35
CA GLY A 12 7.86 -6.36 3.48
C GLY A 12 6.34 -6.39 3.64
N ILE A 13 5.76 -5.22 3.85
CA ILE A 13 4.32 -5.04 4.08
C ILE A 13 3.50 -5.56 2.88
N GLY A 14 3.91 -5.23 1.63
CA GLY A 14 3.15 -5.61 0.44
C GLY A 14 3.06 -7.12 0.20
N ALA A 15 4.11 -7.86 0.49
CA ALA A 15 4.10 -9.33 0.39
C ALA A 15 3.15 -9.95 1.42
N GLU A 16 3.14 -9.42 2.65
CA GLU A 16 2.27 -9.94 3.71
C GLU A 16 0.79 -9.60 3.45
N ILE A 17 0.51 -8.38 2.95
CA ILE A 17 -0.82 -8.01 2.46
C ILE A 17 -1.30 -8.98 1.37
N ALA A 18 -0.44 -9.29 0.39
CA ALA A 18 -0.78 -10.21 -0.70
C ALA A 18 -1.12 -11.62 -0.18
N LYS A 19 -0.32 -12.16 0.75
CA LYS A 19 -0.57 -13.45 1.39
C LYS A 19 -1.88 -13.45 2.17
N ARG A 20 -2.12 -12.41 2.97
CA ARG A 20 -3.33 -12.30 3.76
C ARG A 20 -4.59 -12.23 2.89
N LEU A 21 -4.60 -11.40 1.86
CA LEU A 21 -5.74 -11.33 0.94
C LEU A 21 -5.97 -12.65 0.20
N ALA A 22 -4.91 -13.40 -0.13
CA ALA A 22 -5.07 -14.75 -0.68
C ALA A 22 -5.72 -15.72 0.32
N GLN A 23 -5.37 -15.66 1.62
CA GLN A 23 -6.01 -16.44 2.68
C GLN A 23 -7.49 -16.05 2.87
N ASP A 24 -7.83 -14.79 2.62
CA ASP A 24 -9.21 -14.28 2.65
C ASP A 24 -10.01 -14.69 1.39
N GLY A 25 -9.40 -15.43 0.44
CA GLY A 25 -10.05 -15.99 -0.74
C GLY A 25 -9.95 -15.13 -2.01
N PHE A 26 -9.14 -14.06 -2.01
CA PHE A 26 -8.87 -13.28 -3.22
C PHE A 26 -7.85 -13.99 -4.13
N SER A 27 -8.03 -13.89 -5.46
CA SER A 27 -6.91 -14.05 -6.39
C SER A 27 -6.08 -12.79 -6.36
N VAL A 28 -4.74 -12.90 -6.27
CA VAL A 28 -3.89 -11.72 -6.03
C VAL A 28 -2.96 -11.44 -7.20
N ALA A 29 -3.05 -10.23 -7.73
CA ALA A 29 -2.11 -9.68 -8.70
C ALA A 29 -1.00 -8.91 -7.97
N LEU A 30 0.22 -9.43 -8.02
CA LEU A 30 1.40 -8.85 -7.37
C LEU A 30 2.12 -7.90 -8.33
N ILE A 31 2.02 -6.61 -8.10
CA ILE A 31 2.76 -5.60 -8.88
C ILE A 31 4.15 -5.40 -8.29
N TYR A 32 5.18 -5.52 -9.13
CA TYR A 32 6.56 -5.28 -8.77
C TYR A 32 7.30 -4.48 -9.85
N ASN A 33 8.37 -3.76 -9.48
CA ASN A 33 9.21 -3.06 -10.44
C ASN A 33 10.56 -3.77 -10.64
N ARG A 34 11.40 -3.86 -9.59
CA ARG A 34 12.81 -4.29 -9.70
C ARG A 34 13.05 -5.72 -9.26
N ASN A 35 12.34 -6.21 -8.26
CA ASN A 35 12.67 -7.46 -7.59
C ASN A 35 11.72 -8.61 -8.01
N ALA A 36 11.94 -9.11 -9.24
CA ALA A 36 11.14 -10.20 -9.81
C ALA A 36 11.22 -11.48 -8.96
N GLU A 37 12.40 -11.83 -8.48
CA GLU A 37 12.63 -13.05 -7.69
C GLU A 37 11.81 -13.04 -6.40
N LYS A 38 11.86 -11.94 -5.62
CA LYS A 38 11.06 -11.81 -4.40
C LYS A 38 9.56 -11.82 -4.69
N ALA A 39 9.11 -11.17 -5.79
CA ALA A 39 7.70 -11.20 -6.18
C ALA A 39 7.24 -12.61 -6.56
N GLN A 40 8.04 -13.34 -7.33
CA GLN A 40 7.76 -14.74 -7.70
C GLN A 40 7.76 -15.67 -6.48
N LYS A 41 8.68 -15.45 -5.53
CA LYS A 41 8.69 -16.19 -4.25
C LYS A 41 7.37 -15.99 -3.50
N THR A 42 6.90 -14.75 -3.36
CA THR A 42 5.61 -14.44 -2.72
C THR A 42 4.45 -15.12 -3.45
N ALA A 43 4.41 -15.07 -4.79
CA ALA A 43 3.39 -15.74 -5.57
C ALA A 43 3.43 -17.26 -5.39
N HIS A 44 4.62 -17.87 -5.35
CA HIS A 44 4.79 -19.30 -5.09
C HIS A 44 4.31 -19.70 -3.68
N GLU A 45 4.63 -18.91 -2.65
CA GLU A 45 4.16 -19.15 -1.28
C GLU A 45 2.62 -19.13 -1.21
N ILE A 46 1.97 -18.19 -1.90
CA ILE A 46 0.51 -18.12 -1.99
C ILE A 46 -0.06 -19.36 -2.70
N THR A 47 0.49 -19.74 -3.85
CA THR A 47 -0.01 -20.88 -4.62
C THR A 47 0.25 -22.20 -3.92
N PHE A 48 1.38 -22.35 -3.24
CA PHE A 48 1.69 -23.52 -2.43
C PHE A 48 0.71 -23.72 -1.26
N SER A 49 0.20 -22.60 -0.72
CA SER A 49 -0.82 -22.60 0.33
C SER A 49 -2.26 -22.76 -0.21
N GLY A 50 -2.42 -23.04 -1.51
CA GLY A 50 -3.74 -23.26 -2.13
C GLY A 50 -4.43 -22.00 -2.64
N GLY A 51 -3.80 -20.83 -2.55
CA GLY A 51 -4.30 -19.58 -3.10
C GLY A 51 -3.99 -19.42 -4.60
N SER A 52 -4.42 -18.29 -5.17
CA SER A 52 -4.16 -17.93 -6.58
C SER A 52 -3.41 -16.61 -6.64
N ALA A 53 -2.26 -16.58 -7.31
CA ALA A 53 -1.44 -15.39 -7.44
C ALA A 53 -0.65 -15.36 -8.75
N LYS A 54 -0.47 -14.15 -9.31
CA LYS A 54 0.38 -13.91 -10.48
C LYS A 54 1.12 -12.58 -10.34
N THR A 55 2.35 -12.53 -10.85
CA THR A 55 3.20 -11.34 -10.79
C THR A 55 3.11 -10.54 -12.07
N TYR A 56 3.11 -9.21 -11.94
CA TYR A 56 3.12 -8.27 -13.07
C TYR A 56 4.21 -7.22 -12.84
N LYS A 57 5.12 -7.09 -13.80
CA LYS A 57 6.13 -6.05 -13.77
C LYS A 57 5.50 -4.73 -14.18
N CYS A 58 5.66 -3.69 -13.35
CA CYS A 58 5.15 -2.35 -13.64
C CYS A 58 5.90 -1.33 -12.77
N ASP A 59 6.41 -0.27 -13.40
CA ASP A 59 6.87 0.92 -12.69
C ASP A 59 5.65 1.78 -12.35
N VAL A 60 5.40 1.97 -11.07
CA VAL A 60 4.23 2.75 -10.59
C VAL A 60 4.28 4.23 -11.00
N ARG A 61 5.42 4.71 -11.49
CA ARG A 61 5.59 6.08 -12.00
C ARG A 61 5.15 6.23 -13.45
N ASP A 62 5.00 5.13 -14.16
CA ASP A 62 4.59 5.13 -15.57
C ASP A 62 3.11 4.75 -15.74
N SER A 63 2.30 5.75 -16.10
CA SER A 63 0.85 5.55 -16.25
C SER A 63 0.48 4.62 -17.41
N SER A 64 1.34 4.48 -18.42
CA SER A 64 1.11 3.58 -19.56
C SER A 64 1.37 2.12 -19.17
N GLU A 65 2.44 1.85 -18.41
CA GLU A 65 2.69 0.53 -17.84
C GLU A 65 1.56 0.09 -16.91
N ILE A 66 1.04 1.03 -16.10
CA ILE A 66 -0.09 0.77 -15.19
C ILE A 66 -1.35 0.37 -15.98
N THR A 67 -1.70 1.13 -17.02
CA THR A 67 -2.86 0.80 -17.86
C THR A 67 -2.72 -0.60 -18.45
N SER A 68 -1.56 -0.90 -19.04
CA SER A 68 -1.27 -2.22 -19.60
C SER A 68 -1.32 -3.35 -18.56
N ALA A 69 -0.83 -3.09 -17.34
CA ALA A 69 -0.89 -4.06 -16.24
C ALA A 69 -2.34 -4.34 -15.78
N ILE A 70 -3.17 -3.30 -15.61
CA ILE A 70 -4.58 -3.46 -15.23
C ILE A 70 -5.34 -4.24 -16.30
N GLU A 71 -5.18 -3.90 -17.59
CA GLU A 71 -5.79 -4.66 -18.69
C GLU A 71 -5.35 -6.13 -18.73
N ALA A 72 -4.06 -6.39 -18.45
CA ALA A 72 -3.54 -7.76 -18.38
C ALA A 72 -4.14 -8.54 -17.18
N ILE A 73 -4.32 -7.90 -16.04
CA ILE A 73 -4.91 -8.50 -14.85
C ILE A 73 -6.39 -8.84 -15.10
N GLU A 74 -7.15 -7.89 -15.65
CA GLU A 74 -8.57 -8.12 -16.02
C GLU A 74 -8.72 -9.28 -17.02
N ARG A 75 -7.81 -9.39 -18.01
CA ARG A 75 -7.81 -10.49 -18.96
C ARG A 75 -7.46 -11.84 -18.32
N ASP A 76 -6.49 -11.86 -17.40
CA ASP A 76 -5.95 -13.10 -16.81
C ASP A 76 -6.85 -13.68 -15.72
N PHE A 77 -7.45 -12.82 -14.92
CA PHE A 77 -8.21 -13.19 -13.73
C PHE A 77 -9.70 -12.78 -13.79
N GLY A 78 -10.03 -11.75 -14.57
CA GLY A 78 -11.35 -11.13 -14.60
C GLY A 78 -11.42 -9.86 -13.73
N GLU A 79 -12.54 -9.63 -13.08
CA GLU A 79 -12.87 -8.35 -12.45
C GLU A 79 -12.08 -8.03 -11.17
N ILE A 80 -11.29 -6.96 -11.22
CA ILE A 80 -10.58 -6.42 -10.04
C ILE A 80 -11.61 -5.85 -9.05
N SER A 81 -11.55 -6.22 -7.79
CA SER A 81 -12.44 -5.75 -6.71
C SER A 81 -11.73 -4.95 -5.62
N VAL A 82 -10.43 -5.18 -5.43
CA VAL A 82 -9.61 -4.51 -4.42
C VAL A 82 -8.33 -3.97 -5.05
N LEU A 83 -8.00 -2.71 -4.77
CA LEU A 83 -6.71 -2.11 -5.06
C LEU A 83 -6.01 -1.73 -3.76
N VAL A 84 -4.78 -2.23 -3.55
CA VAL A 84 -3.92 -1.82 -2.45
C VAL A 84 -2.71 -1.08 -3.01
N ASN A 85 -2.67 0.24 -2.81
CA ASN A 85 -1.54 1.09 -3.14
C ASN A 85 -0.52 1.06 -2.00
N ASN A 86 0.42 0.10 -2.07
CA ASN A 86 1.47 -0.07 -1.08
C ASN A 86 2.87 0.29 -1.61
N ALA A 87 3.09 0.32 -2.92
CA ALA A 87 4.39 0.70 -3.47
C ALA A 87 4.87 2.05 -2.93
N GLY A 88 6.11 2.09 -2.46
CA GLY A 88 6.69 3.29 -1.91
C GLY A 88 8.18 3.15 -1.65
N ILE A 89 8.83 4.29 -1.52
CA ILE A 89 10.22 4.44 -1.11
C ILE A 89 10.28 5.38 0.09
N SER A 90 11.32 5.27 0.91
CA SER A 90 11.64 6.18 1.99
C SER A 90 13.14 6.46 1.95
N GLU A 91 13.51 7.67 2.25
CA GLU A 91 14.90 8.11 2.34
C GLU A 91 14.99 9.20 3.40
N GLN A 92 16.01 9.11 4.28
CA GLN A 92 16.28 10.13 5.28
C GLN A 92 17.32 11.11 4.76
N LYS A 93 16.94 12.38 4.63
CA LYS A 93 17.79 13.50 4.22
C LYS A 93 17.39 14.78 4.94
N LEU A 94 18.36 15.62 5.28
CA LEU A 94 18.04 17.01 5.66
C LEU A 94 17.42 17.76 4.48
N LEU A 95 16.52 18.69 4.75
CA LEU A 95 15.83 19.46 3.70
C LEU A 95 16.83 20.12 2.71
N THR A 96 17.96 20.65 3.26
CA THR A 96 19.02 21.28 2.46
C THR A 96 19.73 20.34 1.49
N ASP A 97 19.67 19.04 1.74
CA ASP A 97 20.36 18.01 0.97
C ASP A 97 19.43 17.30 -0.02
N ILE A 98 18.12 17.54 0.09
CA ILE A 98 17.12 16.99 -0.83
C ILE A 98 17.25 17.74 -2.15
N THR A 99 17.61 17.00 -3.22
CA THR A 99 17.64 17.53 -4.59
C THR A 99 16.25 17.53 -5.21
N ASP A 100 16.06 18.30 -6.30
CA ASP A 100 14.82 18.29 -7.07
C ASP A 100 14.50 16.84 -7.56
N SER A 101 15.51 16.09 -7.97
CA SER A 101 15.35 14.69 -8.39
C SER A 101 14.90 13.77 -7.26
N ASP A 102 15.40 13.95 -6.02
CA ASP A 102 14.96 13.19 -4.86
C ASP A 102 13.49 13.49 -4.56
N TRP A 103 13.12 14.77 -4.61
CA TRP A 103 11.75 15.22 -4.43
C TRP A 103 10.81 14.60 -5.49
N GLU A 104 11.13 14.74 -6.77
CA GLU A 104 10.34 14.22 -7.87
C GLU A 104 10.19 12.69 -7.81
N ASN A 105 11.28 11.97 -7.49
CA ASN A 105 11.25 10.52 -7.34
C ASN A 105 10.35 10.09 -6.16
N MET A 106 10.42 10.82 -5.04
CA MET A 106 9.61 10.56 -3.86
C MET A 106 8.12 10.77 -4.15
N ILE A 107 7.75 11.91 -4.72
CA ILE A 107 6.37 12.25 -5.06
C ILE A 107 5.82 11.32 -6.15
N SER A 108 6.59 11.09 -7.22
CA SER A 108 6.14 10.23 -8.31
C SER A 108 5.88 8.79 -7.87
N THR A 109 6.71 8.26 -6.96
CA THR A 109 6.54 6.89 -6.48
C THR A 109 5.44 6.78 -5.41
N ASN A 110 5.47 7.62 -4.36
CA ASN A 110 4.61 7.44 -3.19
C ASN A 110 3.21 8.08 -3.34
N LEU A 111 3.04 9.02 -4.24
CA LEU A 111 1.77 9.74 -4.43
C LEU A 111 1.21 9.58 -5.84
N SER A 112 1.98 9.98 -6.88
CA SER A 112 1.48 9.95 -8.25
C SER A 112 1.16 8.53 -8.72
N GLY A 113 1.97 7.54 -8.31
CA GLY A 113 1.73 6.13 -8.61
C GLY A 113 0.38 5.65 -8.09
N ALA A 114 0.07 5.98 -6.83
CA ALA A 114 -1.24 5.64 -6.25
C ALA A 114 -2.40 6.32 -6.99
N PHE A 115 -2.24 7.59 -7.36
CA PHE A 115 -3.22 8.30 -8.19
C PHE A 115 -3.42 7.61 -9.55
N TYR A 116 -2.35 7.20 -10.22
CA TYR A 116 -2.45 6.54 -11.53
C TYR A 116 -3.17 5.19 -11.42
N PHE A 117 -2.85 4.37 -10.40
CA PHE A 117 -3.56 3.11 -10.17
C PHE A 117 -5.03 3.34 -9.83
N CYS A 118 -5.37 4.31 -8.96
CA CYS A 118 -6.77 4.67 -8.69
C CYS A 118 -7.50 5.03 -9.99
N ARG A 119 -6.91 5.92 -10.81
CA ARG A 119 -7.50 6.35 -12.09
C ARG A 119 -7.70 5.18 -13.05
N ALA A 120 -6.78 4.22 -13.09
CA ALA A 120 -6.85 3.07 -13.98
C ALA A 120 -7.95 2.07 -13.60
N VAL A 121 -8.19 1.83 -12.29
CA VAL A 121 -9.22 0.87 -11.84
C VAL A 121 -10.62 1.48 -11.74
N LEU A 122 -10.73 2.80 -11.56
CA LEU A 122 -12.02 3.47 -11.33
C LEU A 122 -13.08 3.20 -12.39
N PRO A 123 -12.81 3.20 -13.71
CA PRO A 123 -13.82 2.89 -14.71
C PRO A 123 -14.50 1.53 -14.48
N TYR A 124 -13.72 0.52 -14.11
CA TYR A 124 -14.21 -0.83 -13.79
C TYR A 124 -15.06 -0.83 -12.51
N PHE A 125 -14.59 -0.17 -11.45
CA PHE A 125 -15.31 -0.08 -10.18
C PHE A 125 -16.63 0.67 -10.29
N VAL A 126 -16.63 1.80 -11.00
CA VAL A 126 -17.85 2.61 -11.23
C VAL A 126 -18.88 1.84 -12.07
N HIS A 127 -18.43 1.12 -13.10
CA HIS A 127 -19.34 0.29 -13.92
C HIS A 127 -20.03 -0.80 -13.07
N ARG A 128 -19.30 -1.44 -12.15
CA ARG A 128 -19.85 -2.47 -11.28
C ARG A 128 -20.56 -1.95 -10.03
N LYS A 129 -20.43 -0.66 -9.74
CA LYS A 129 -20.91 -0.04 -8.48
C LYS A 129 -20.37 -0.73 -7.23
N SER A 130 -19.14 -1.16 -7.28
CA SER A 130 -18.43 -1.84 -6.18
C SER A 130 -16.91 -1.75 -6.37
N GLY A 131 -16.17 -1.55 -5.29
CA GLY A 131 -14.72 -1.55 -5.27
C GLY A 131 -14.16 -1.12 -3.92
N ARG A 132 -12.95 -1.55 -3.64
CA ARG A 132 -12.21 -1.19 -2.41
C ARG A 132 -10.84 -0.64 -2.79
N ILE A 133 -10.54 0.57 -2.39
CA ILE A 133 -9.21 1.19 -2.55
C ILE A 133 -8.61 1.39 -1.17
N ILE A 134 -7.43 0.84 -0.94
CA ILE A 134 -6.72 0.93 0.33
C ILE A 134 -5.32 1.48 0.05
N ASN A 135 -5.04 2.65 0.59
CA ASN A 135 -3.76 3.33 0.42
C ASN A 135 -2.88 3.11 1.65
N ILE A 136 -1.63 2.68 1.47
CA ILE A 136 -0.69 2.55 2.58
C ILE A 136 0.06 3.87 2.74
N SER A 137 -0.39 4.66 3.74
CA SER A 137 0.24 5.91 4.13
C SER A 137 1.40 5.68 5.12
N SER A 138 1.52 6.50 6.13
CA SER A 138 2.50 6.41 7.23
C SER A 138 2.08 7.36 8.35
N MET A 139 2.49 7.07 9.58
CA MET A 139 2.40 8.01 10.69
C MET A 139 3.05 9.37 10.35
N TRP A 140 4.11 9.37 9.53
CA TRP A 140 4.74 10.60 9.05
C TRP A 140 3.89 11.38 8.04
N GLY A 141 2.87 10.77 7.45
CA GLY A 141 1.85 11.48 6.68
C GLY A 141 0.83 12.22 7.57
N GLU A 142 0.72 11.84 8.84
CA GLU A 142 -0.17 12.46 9.82
C GLU A 142 0.53 13.57 10.62
N THR A 143 1.76 13.32 11.07
CA THR A 143 2.49 14.22 11.99
C THR A 143 3.71 14.89 11.36
N GLY A 144 4.24 14.36 10.26
CA GLY A 144 5.55 14.71 9.73
C GLY A 144 6.69 14.03 10.48
N GLY A 145 7.78 13.73 9.76
CA GLY A 145 9.01 13.16 10.31
C GLY A 145 10.23 14.04 10.05
N SER A 146 11.08 14.23 11.06
CA SER A 146 12.35 14.93 10.88
C SER A 146 13.24 14.15 9.90
N CYS A 147 13.95 14.86 9.04
CA CYS A 147 14.77 14.30 7.94
C CYS A 147 13.98 13.49 6.90
N GLU A 148 12.64 13.55 6.93
CA GLU A 148 11.76 12.84 5.97
C GLU A 148 10.71 13.79 5.35
N VAL A 149 11.10 15.04 5.06
CA VAL A 149 10.17 16.09 4.60
C VAL A 149 9.44 15.70 3.32
N HIS A 150 10.14 15.20 2.31
CA HIS A 150 9.58 14.78 1.03
C HIS A 150 8.69 13.53 1.17
N TYR A 151 9.09 12.56 2.02
CA TYR A 151 8.29 11.39 2.32
C TYR A 151 7.00 11.76 3.06
N SER A 152 7.12 12.59 4.10
CA SER A 152 5.96 13.11 4.86
C SER A 152 4.99 13.86 3.96
N ALA A 153 5.49 14.72 3.06
CA ALA A 153 4.66 15.44 2.10
C ALA A 153 3.90 14.48 1.16
N ALA A 154 4.59 13.45 0.62
CA ALA A 154 3.97 12.46 -0.25
C ALA A 154 2.88 11.66 0.48
N LYS A 155 3.15 11.22 1.72
CA LYS A 155 2.20 10.43 2.52
C LYS A 155 1.02 11.27 3.04
N ALA A 156 1.24 12.54 3.38
CA ALA A 156 0.16 13.49 3.66
C ALA A 156 -0.71 13.76 2.42
N GLY A 157 -0.08 13.91 1.25
CA GLY A 157 -0.79 14.00 -0.04
C GLY A 157 -1.67 12.78 -0.31
N LEU A 158 -1.18 11.57 0.02
CA LEU A 158 -1.94 10.32 -0.12
C LEU A 158 -3.15 10.26 0.82
N ILE A 159 -3.05 10.83 2.04
CA ILE A 159 -4.18 11.01 2.95
C ILE A 159 -5.21 11.96 2.34
N GLY A 160 -4.77 13.08 1.76
CA GLY A 160 -5.62 14.03 1.05
C GLY A 160 -6.34 13.38 -0.13
N LEU A 161 -5.62 12.62 -0.98
CA LEU A 161 -6.18 11.84 -2.09
C LEU A 161 -7.25 10.86 -1.60
N THR A 162 -6.96 10.12 -0.53
CA THR A 162 -7.89 9.16 0.08
C THR A 162 -9.21 9.82 0.44
N LYS A 163 -9.16 10.94 1.17
CA LYS A 163 -10.36 11.66 1.65
C LYS A 163 -11.17 12.30 0.52
N ALA A 164 -10.50 12.86 -0.48
CA ALA A 164 -11.15 13.49 -1.62
C ALA A 164 -11.84 12.44 -2.49
N LEU A 165 -11.09 11.40 -2.88
CA LEU A 165 -11.60 10.33 -3.73
C LEU A 165 -12.74 9.55 -3.06
N ALA A 166 -12.67 9.31 -1.76
CA ALA A 166 -13.73 8.66 -1.00
C ALA A 166 -15.08 9.37 -1.17
N LYS A 167 -15.09 10.71 -1.09
CA LYS A 167 -16.32 11.51 -1.27
C LYS A 167 -16.84 11.45 -2.71
N GLU A 168 -15.93 11.44 -3.68
CA GLU A 168 -16.28 11.44 -5.10
C GLU A 168 -16.94 10.13 -5.53
N VAL A 169 -16.39 8.97 -5.06
CA VAL A 169 -16.79 7.66 -5.55
C VAL A 169 -17.77 6.90 -4.65
N ALA A 170 -18.04 7.40 -3.45
CA ALA A 170 -19.00 6.77 -2.52
C ALA A 170 -20.39 6.53 -3.12
N PRO A 171 -20.96 7.44 -3.94
CA PRO A 171 -22.25 7.19 -4.60
C PRO A 171 -22.23 5.97 -5.55
N SER A 172 -21.06 5.54 -5.98
CA SER A 172 -20.87 4.34 -6.81
C SER A 172 -20.59 3.07 -5.99
N GLY A 173 -20.79 3.07 -4.67
CA GLY A 173 -20.55 1.91 -3.82
C GLY A 173 -19.07 1.55 -3.61
N ILE A 174 -18.17 2.49 -3.89
CA ILE A 174 -16.73 2.31 -3.77
C ILE A 174 -16.27 2.93 -2.46
N THR A 175 -15.44 2.19 -1.67
CA THR A 175 -14.79 2.76 -0.48
C THR A 175 -13.33 3.05 -0.76
N VAL A 176 -12.83 4.13 -0.20
CA VAL A 176 -11.41 4.53 -0.27
C VAL A 176 -10.93 4.86 1.13
N ASN A 177 -9.99 4.09 1.64
CA ASN A 177 -9.42 4.28 2.97
C ASN A 177 -7.90 4.25 2.92
N ALA A 178 -7.26 4.69 3.99
CA ALA A 178 -5.82 4.53 4.16
C ALA A 178 -5.52 3.76 5.44
N VAL A 179 -4.46 2.98 5.40
CA VAL A 179 -3.78 2.45 6.58
C VAL A 179 -2.53 3.27 6.80
N SER A 180 -2.28 3.69 8.03
CA SER A 180 -1.15 4.51 8.45
C SER A 180 -0.26 3.72 9.41
N PRO A 181 0.74 2.97 8.90
CA PRO A 181 1.66 2.22 9.73
C PRO A 181 2.59 3.13 10.54
N GLY A 182 2.92 2.70 11.75
CA GLY A 182 4.04 3.22 12.53
C GLY A 182 5.36 2.54 12.14
N VAL A 183 6.18 2.23 13.15
CA VAL A 183 7.48 1.55 12.95
C VAL A 183 7.22 0.05 12.77
N ILE A 184 7.35 -0.44 11.53
CA ILE A 184 7.12 -1.84 11.16
C ILE A 184 8.43 -2.57 10.96
N ASN A 185 8.60 -3.73 11.58
CA ASN A 185 9.78 -4.59 11.47
C ASN A 185 9.92 -5.15 10.04
N THR A 186 10.66 -4.44 9.20
CA THR A 186 10.96 -4.78 7.82
C THR A 186 12.47 -4.72 7.59
N GLU A 187 12.95 -5.22 6.45
CA GLU A 187 14.37 -5.10 6.06
C GLU A 187 14.89 -3.65 6.14
N MET A 188 14.02 -2.65 6.01
CA MET A 188 14.37 -1.24 6.11
C MET A 188 14.71 -0.86 7.55
N VAL A 189 13.92 -1.28 8.52
CA VAL A 189 14.10 -0.96 9.94
C VAL A 189 15.24 -1.79 10.54
N THR A 190 15.38 -3.06 10.17
CA THR A 190 16.47 -3.91 10.68
C THR A 190 17.86 -3.42 10.29
N LYS A 191 17.98 -2.63 9.21
CA LYS A 191 19.25 -1.99 8.80
C LYS A 191 19.69 -0.84 9.71
N LEU A 192 18.82 -0.31 10.56
CA LEU A 192 19.15 0.81 11.48
C LEU A 192 20.07 0.41 12.64
N GLY A 193 20.30 -0.88 12.84
CA GLY A 193 21.09 -1.41 13.94
C GLY A 193 20.28 -1.64 15.21
N LYS A 194 20.80 -2.53 16.08
CA LYS A 194 20.06 -3.02 17.25
C LYS A 194 19.71 -1.91 18.24
N ASP A 195 20.65 -1.04 18.55
CA ASP A 195 20.45 0.03 19.56
C ASP A 195 19.33 1.00 19.13
N THR A 196 19.30 1.39 17.84
CA THR A 196 18.25 2.24 17.30
C THR A 196 16.87 1.53 17.32
N VAL A 197 16.86 0.25 17.00
CA VAL A 197 15.61 -0.54 17.05
C VAL A 197 15.09 -0.67 18.49
N ASP A 198 15.98 -0.86 19.46
CA ASP A 198 15.60 -0.92 20.88
C ASP A 198 15.07 0.43 21.39
N MET A 199 15.69 1.55 21.01
CA MET A 199 15.16 2.90 21.30
C MET A 199 13.76 3.12 20.70
N LEU A 200 13.59 2.80 19.41
CA LEU A 200 12.29 2.94 18.74
C LEU A 200 11.20 2.09 19.42
N ARG A 201 11.55 0.90 19.90
CA ARG A 201 10.62 0.04 20.63
C ARG A 201 10.15 0.66 21.95
N GLU A 202 11.06 1.34 22.68
CA GLU A 202 10.75 2.01 23.94
C GLU A 202 9.80 3.22 23.75
N GLU A 203 9.85 3.87 22.59
CA GLU A 203 8.95 4.99 22.26
C GLU A 203 7.52 4.53 21.90
N ILE A 204 7.34 3.25 21.57
CA ILE A 204 6.03 2.71 21.17
C ILE A 204 5.26 2.24 22.41
N PRO A 205 4.07 2.78 22.71
CA PRO A 205 3.29 2.43 23.91
C PRO A 205 3.01 0.93 24.09
N VAL A 206 2.81 0.18 22.98
CA VAL A 206 2.66 -1.29 23.06
C VAL A 206 3.99 -2.04 23.21
N MET A 207 5.12 -1.34 23.38
CA MET A 207 6.44 -1.88 23.71
C MET A 207 6.98 -2.91 22.70
N ARG A 208 6.55 -2.85 21.45
CA ARG A 208 7.07 -3.64 20.34
C ARG A 208 6.98 -2.89 19.02
N LEU A 209 7.82 -3.26 18.08
CA LEU A 209 7.63 -2.88 16.69
C LEU A 209 6.35 -3.57 16.15
N GLY A 210 5.67 -2.89 15.21
CA GLY A 210 4.66 -3.53 14.40
C GLY A 210 5.28 -4.58 13.47
N THR A 211 4.47 -5.53 13.02
CA THR A 211 4.85 -6.50 12.01
C THR A 211 4.13 -6.21 10.69
N PRO A 212 4.63 -6.66 9.54
CA PRO A 212 3.88 -6.59 8.28
C PRO A 212 2.48 -7.21 8.38
N GLU A 213 2.30 -8.24 9.22
CA GLU A 213 1.02 -8.88 9.49
C GLU A 213 0.04 -7.94 10.23
N ASP A 214 0.51 -7.12 11.18
CA ASP A 214 -0.35 -6.12 11.84
C ASP A 214 -0.99 -5.18 10.81
N VAL A 215 -0.22 -4.77 9.79
CA VAL A 215 -0.72 -3.92 8.69
C VAL A 215 -1.64 -4.71 7.76
N ALA A 216 -1.27 -5.95 7.40
CA ALA A 216 -2.06 -6.80 6.53
C ALA A 216 -3.44 -7.12 7.12
N ASN A 217 -3.55 -7.27 8.43
CA ASN A 217 -4.82 -7.46 9.14
C ASN A 217 -5.76 -6.25 8.99
N ALA A 218 -5.24 -5.03 9.08
CA ALA A 218 -6.04 -3.82 8.86
C ALA A 218 -6.49 -3.70 7.39
N VAL A 219 -5.62 -4.06 6.43
CA VAL A 219 -5.97 -4.09 5.01
C VAL A 219 -7.06 -5.13 4.73
N SER A 220 -6.93 -6.34 5.27
CA SER A 220 -7.92 -7.42 5.18
C SER A 220 -9.30 -6.95 5.70
N PHE A 221 -9.33 -6.30 6.85
CA PHE A 221 -10.56 -5.73 7.43
C PHE A 221 -11.21 -4.70 6.50
N LEU A 222 -10.43 -3.82 5.88
CA LEU A 222 -10.94 -2.79 4.95
C LEU A 222 -11.34 -3.37 3.58
N ALA A 223 -10.77 -4.51 3.18
CA ALA A 223 -11.09 -5.21 1.93
C ALA A 223 -12.38 -6.03 2.01
N ASP A 224 -12.83 -6.41 3.22
CA ASP A 224 -14.04 -7.20 3.45
C ASP A 224 -15.30 -6.37 3.10
N ASP A 225 -16.31 -7.03 2.52
CA ASP A 225 -17.61 -6.42 2.19
C ASP A 225 -18.35 -5.90 3.42
N LYS A 226 -18.11 -6.47 4.60
CA LYS A 226 -18.65 -5.99 5.88
C LYS A 226 -18.16 -4.60 6.25
N SER A 227 -17.06 -4.12 5.67
CA SER A 227 -16.51 -2.77 5.85
C SER A 227 -17.08 -1.74 4.86
N SER A 228 -18.16 -2.07 4.14
CA SER A 228 -18.75 -1.24 3.07
C SER A 228 -19.26 0.15 3.54
N TYR A 229 -19.42 0.36 4.83
CA TYR A 229 -19.81 1.66 5.41
C TYR A 229 -18.62 2.49 5.92
N ILE A 230 -17.38 1.98 5.73
CA ILE A 230 -16.14 2.65 6.14
C ILE A 230 -15.49 3.24 4.89
N THR A 231 -15.48 4.57 4.76
CA THR A 231 -14.82 5.28 3.66
C THR A 231 -14.24 6.61 4.11
N GLY A 232 -13.15 7.05 3.49
CA GLY A 232 -12.44 8.29 3.83
C GLY A 232 -11.66 8.23 5.13
N GLN A 233 -11.51 7.05 5.73
CA GLN A 233 -10.86 6.88 7.03
C GLN A 233 -9.36 6.62 6.88
N ILE A 234 -8.62 7.04 7.92
CA ILE A 234 -7.20 6.75 8.09
C ILE A 234 -7.09 5.86 9.33
N ILE A 235 -6.75 4.60 9.11
CA ILE A 235 -6.61 3.61 10.18
C ILE A 235 -5.15 3.54 10.61
N SER A 236 -4.84 4.09 11.77
CA SER A 236 -3.49 4.07 12.32
C SER A 236 -3.16 2.69 12.89
N VAL A 237 -2.06 2.09 12.40
CA VAL A 237 -1.51 0.80 12.85
C VAL A 237 -0.10 1.06 13.36
N ASN A 238 0.01 1.72 14.51
CA ASN A 238 1.26 2.34 14.97
C ASN A 238 1.61 2.04 16.44
N GLY A 239 0.85 1.18 17.11
CA GLY A 239 1.10 0.83 18.51
C GLY A 239 0.90 1.96 19.51
N GLY A 240 0.22 3.06 19.10
CA GLY A 240 -0.06 4.22 19.96
C GLY A 240 1.03 5.30 19.96
N ILE A 241 2.06 5.19 19.10
CA ILE A 241 3.13 6.21 19.02
C ILE A 241 2.60 7.56 18.49
N VAL A 242 1.53 7.53 17.71
CA VAL A 242 0.77 8.70 17.26
C VAL A 242 -0.71 8.45 17.54
N ILE A 243 -1.34 9.39 18.24
CA ILE A 243 -2.76 9.35 18.63
C ILE A 243 -3.45 10.63 18.12
#